data_d18871f35bba859d0be4bc4f8f3909ef
#
_entry.id   d18871f35bba859d0be4bc4f8f3909ef
#
_cell.length_a   1.000
_cell.length_b   1.000
_cell.length_c   1.000
_cell.angle_alpha   90.00
_cell.angle_beta   90.00
_cell.angle_gamma   90.00
#
_symmetry.space_group_name_H-M   'P 1'
#
loop_
_entity.id
_entity.type
_entity.pdbx_description
1 polymer ?
#
loop_
_entity_poly.entity_id
_entity_poly.type
_entity_poly.pdbx_seq_one_letter_code
_entity_poly.pdbx_strand_id
1 'polypeptide(L)'
;WVCDSKFSFVYKSKAHFEADSYAWSMKKLAGLSPQIVTGRAVQDCEPILGPDIQCLAVLEGQGHITNPGQYIAELAKHFVKNGGTLVQAQVRDFIKTNGRIAQIETDQGTFDCSRAVITAGIWSKDLMKKLGLKVPLEAERGYHVIFENPSRVPRNPMLVVSGKFGVNPMEMGLRCAGTVELGDHHAGPSKA
;
A
#
# COMPACT_ATOMS: atom_id res chain seq x y z
N TRP A 1 8.64 -8.07 11.10
CA TRP A 1 7.76 -7.90 9.91
C TRP A 1 8.28 -6.90 8.90
N VAL A 2 9.15 -6.00 9.30
CA VAL A 2 9.85 -5.09 8.38
C VAL A 2 11.16 -5.74 8.00
N CYS A 3 11.36 -5.97 6.71
CA CYS A 3 12.54 -6.64 6.17
C CYS A 3 13.21 -5.72 5.15
N ASP A 4 14.54 -5.66 5.21
CA ASP A 4 15.31 -5.07 4.13
C ASP A 4 15.13 -5.90 2.86
N SER A 5 14.96 -5.23 1.75
CA SER A 5 14.75 -5.88 0.46
C SER A 5 15.23 -5.02 -0.70
N LYS A 6 15.18 -5.62 -1.88
CA LYS A 6 15.18 -4.91 -3.15
C LYS A 6 13.74 -4.83 -3.65
N PHE A 7 13.50 -3.99 -4.64
CA PHE A 7 12.25 -3.98 -5.39
C PHE A 7 12.55 -4.06 -6.87
N SER A 8 11.95 -5.02 -7.57
CA SER A 8 12.24 -5.27 -8.97
C SER A 8 11.05 -4.94 -9.87
N PHE A 9 11.28 -4.15 -10.91
CA PHE A 9 10.36 -4.02 -12.03
C PHE A 9 10.74 -5.05 -13.09
N VAL A 10 9.78 -5.91 -13.45
CA VAL A 10 9.98 -7.08 -14.32
C VAL A 10 9.51 -6.75 -15.73
N TYR A 11 10.42 -6.82 -16.70
CA TYR A 11 10.17 -6.56 -18.11
C TYR A 11 10.50 -7.78 -18.97
N LYS A 12 9.70 -8.01 -20.03
CA LYS A 12 9.99 -9.08 -21.01
C LYS A 12 11.31 -8.88 -21.72
N SER A 13 11.69 -7.63 -21.97
CA SER A 13 12.96 -7.29 -22.67
C SER A 13 13.50 -5.94 -22.27
N LYS A 14 14.77 -5.67 -22.59
CA LYS A 14 15.38 -4.35 -22.42
C LYS A 14 14.66 -3.27 -23.23
N ALA A 15 14.17 -3.60 -24.44
CA ALA A 15 13.39 -2.66 -25.24
C ALA A 15 12.08 -2.22 -24.56
N HIS A 16 11.40 -3.14 -23.84
CA HIS A 16 10.22 -2.77 -23.05
C HIS A 16 10.55 -1.87 -21.86
N PHE A 17 11.71 -2.06 -21.23
CA PHE A 17 12.20 -1.15 -20.20
C PHE A 17 12.50 0.25 -20.79
N GLU A 18 13.14 0.32 -21.94
CA GLU A 18 13.47 1.58 -22.64
C GLU A 18 12.21 2.32 -23.10
N ALA A 19 11.16 1.59 -23.49
CA ALA A 19 9.86 2.16 -23.83
C ALA A 19 9.15 2.82 -22.63
N ASP A 20 9.46 2.39 -21.38
CA ASP A 20 8.95 2.97 -20.14
C ASP A 20 9.77 4.17 -19.63
N SER A 21 10.52 4.81 -20.53
CA SER A 21 11.48 5.88 -20.22
C SER A 21 10.86 7.09 -19.51
N TYR A 22 9.63 7.44 -19.83
CA TYR A 22 8.92 8.54 -19.16
C TYR A 22 8.71 8.25 -17.66
N ALA A 23 8.18 7.08 -17.33
CA ALA A 23 7.97 6.69 -15.92
C ALA A 23 9.30 6.62 -15.15
N TRP A 24 10.37 6.16 -15.80
CA TRP A 24 11.72 6.13 -15.20
C TRP A 24 12.34 7.52 -15.07
N SER A 25 12.06 8.45 -15.97
CA SER A 25 12.49 9.83 -15.82
C SER A 25 11.89 10.48 -14.58
N MET A 26 10.60 10.24 -14.31
CA MET A 26 9.92 10.73 -13.10
C MET A 26 10.46 10.07 -11.82
N LYS A 27 10.69 8.76 -11.83
CA LYS A 27 11.31 8.04 -10.70
C LYS A 27 12.71 8.58 -10.41
N LYS A 28 13.51 8.87 -11.45
CA LYS A 28 14.85 9.46 -11.31
C LYS A 28 14.81 10.85 -10.68
N LEU A 29 13.85 11.69 -11.04
CA LEU A 29 13.63 12.99 -10.37
C LEU A 29 13.32 12.84 -8.88
N ALA A 30 12.67 11.75 -8.48
CA ALA A 30 12.43 11.38 -7.09
C ALA A 30 13.62 10.68 -6.40
N GLY A 31 14.80 10.63 -7.05
CA GLY A 31 16.01 10.03 -6.49
C GLY A 31 16.14 8.52 -6.67
N LEU A 32 15.21 7.87 -7.40
CA LEU A 32 15.24 6.42 -7.62
C LEU A 32 16.02 6.08 -8.91
N SER A 33 17.15 5.40 -8.76
CA SER A 33 17.98 4.93 -9.87
C SER A 33 18.12 3.42 -9.83
N PRO A 34 17.60 2.68 -10.84
CA PRO A 34 17.64 1.23 -10.84
C PRO A 34 18.98 0.69 -11.34
N GLN A 35 19.38 -0.45 -10.82
CA GLN A 35 20.36 -1.32 -11.48
C GLN A 35 19.63 -2.14 -12.55
N ILE A 36 20.12 -2.12 -13.77
CA ILE A 36 19.54 -2.89 -14.88
C ILE A 36 20.24 -4.24 -15.00
N VAL A 37 19.46 -5.30 -14.88
CA VAL A 37 19.89 -6.69 -15.02
C VAL A 37 19.26 -7.27 -16.28
N THR A 38 20.05 -7.90 -17.16
CA THR A 38 19.56 -8.40 -18.45
C THR A 38 20.07 -9.81 -18.75
N GLY A 39 19.36 -10.52 -19.64
CA GLY A 39 19.73 -11.86 -20.08
C GLY A 39 19.71 -12.89 -18.95
N ARG A 40 20.66 -13.83 -18.96
CA ARG A 40 20.71 -14.91 -17.98
C ARG A 40 20.82 -14.43 -16.53
N ALA A 41 21.48 -13.30 -16.30
CA ALA A 41 21.60 -12.72 -14.96
C ALA A 41 20.25 -12.40 -14.29
N VAL A 42 19.17 -12.32 -15.07
CA VAL A 42 17.80 -12.16 -14.55
C VAL A 42 17.40 -13.37 -13.69
N GLN A 43 17.61 -14.59 -14.19
CA GLN A 43 17.27 -15.82 -13.48
C GLN A 43 18.24 -16.08 -12.31
N ASP A 44 19.49 -15.62 -12.40
CA ASP A 44 20.44 -15.68 -11.27
C ASP A 44 20.01 -14.75 -10.15
N CYS A 45 19.50 -13.56 -10.51
CA CYS A 45 18.96 -12.57 -9.57
C CYS A 45 17.64 -13.06 -8.95
N GLU A 46 16.71 -13.57 -9.77
CA GLU A 46 15.38 -13.99 -9.35
C GLU A 46 14.97 -15.32 -10.02
N PRO A 47 15.30 -16.46 -9.40
CA PRO A 47 15.14 -17.80 -10.00
C PRO A 47 13.69 -18.23 -10.26
N ILE A 48 12.69 -17.53 -9.72
CA ILE A 48 11.27 -17.81 -9.98
C ILE A 48 10.84 -17.35 -11.39
N LEU A 49 11.58 -16.42 -11.98
CA LEU A 49 11.25 -15.88 -13.29
C LEU A 49 11.63 -16.84 -14.41
N GLY A 50 10.70 -17.03 -15.34
CA GLY A 50 10.93 -17.86 -16.53
C GLY A 50 11.89 -17.21 -17.53
N PRO A 51 12.38 -17.98 -18.53
CA PRO A 51 13.36 -17.52 -19.51
C PRO A 51 12.81 -16.46 -20.47
N ASP A 52 11.53 -16.26 -20.52
CA ASP A 52 10.84 -15.20 -21.28
C ASP A 52 11.00 -13.81 -20.66
N ILE A 53 11.46 -13.74 -19.41
CA ILE A 53 11.80 -12.48 -18.75
C ILE A 53 13.29 -12.21 -18.92
N GLN A 54 13.59 -11.10 -19.61
CA GLN A 54 14.95 -10.78 -20.03
C GLN A 54 15.51 -9.47 -19.47
N CYS A 55 14.70 -8.75 -18.63
CA CYS A 55 15.16 -7.50 -18.04
C CYS A 55 14.51 -7.23 -16.69
N LEU A 56 15.33 -6.85 -15.71
CA LEU A 56 14.90 -6.30 -14.43
C LEU A 56 15.45 -4.90 -14.26
N ALA A 57 14.63 -4.00 -13.71
CA ALA A 57 15.09 -2.75 -13.13
C ALA A 57 14.98 -2.86 -11.61
N VAL A 58 16.12 -3.03 -10.94
CA VAL A 58 16.20 -3.35 -9.51
C VAL A 58 16.52 -2.09 -8.71
N LEU A 59 15.67 -1.77 -7.75
CA LEU A 59 15.92 -0.73 -6.77
C LEU A 59 16.49 -1.36 -5.49
N GLU A 60 17.66 -0.89 -5.10
CA GLU A 60 18.33 -1.26 -3.84
C GLU A 60 17.78 -0.44 -2.65
N GLY A 61 18.06 -0.89 -1.42
CA GLY A 61 17.75 -0.14 -0.22
C GLY A 61 16.25 0.05 0.02
N GLN A 62 15.44 -0.91 -0.43
CA GLN A 62 14.01 -0.93 -0.21
C GLN A 62 13.68 -1.77 1.03
N GLY A 63 12.45 -1.70 1.47
CA GLY A 63 11.91 -2.55 2.53
C GLY A 63 10.52 -3.05 2.17
N HIS A 64 10.12 -4.15 2.79
CA HIS A 64 8.74 -4.62 2.72
C HIS A 64 8.25 -5.13 4.06
N ILE A 65 6.93 -5.17 4.21
CA ILE A 65 6.27 -5.69 5.40
C ILE A 65 5.65 -7.03 5.06
N THR A 66 6.11 -8.09 5.74
CA THR A 66 5.63 -9.46 5.50
C THR A 66 4.24 -9.73 6.06
N ASN A 67 3.85 -8.98 7.12
CA ASN A 67 2.52 -9.04 7.72
C ASN A 67 2.06 -7.65 8.17
N PRO A 68 1.42 -6.86 7.27
CA PRO A 68 1.00 -5.50 7.59
C PRO A 68 -0.08 -5.44 8.69
N GLY A 69 -0.95 -6.44 8.78
CA GLY A 69 -1.95 -6.52 9.84
C GLY A 69 -1.32 -6.63 11.23
N GLN A 70 -0.38 -7.56 11.40
CA GLN A 70 0.35 -7.74 12.65
C GLN A 70 1.23 -6.53 12.98
N TYR A 71 1.86 -5.93 11.96
CA TYR A 71 2.66 -4.72 12.14
C TYR A 71 1.84 -3.57 12.74
N ILE A 72 0.63 -3.32 12.23
CA ILE A 72 -0.27 -2.28 12.76
C ILE A 72 -0.77 -2.66 14.16
N ALA A 73 -1.10 -3.94 14.42
CA ALA A 73 -1.51 -4.39 15.74
C ALA A 73 -0.42 -4.15 16.81
N GLU A 74 0.84 -4.40 16.46
CA GLU A 74 1.96 -4.15 17.38
C GLU A 74 2.24 -2.65 17.60
N LEU A 75 2.06 -1.81 16.56
CA LEU A 75 2.09 -0.35 16.73
C LEU A 75 1.01 0.12 17.69
N ALA A 76 -0.21 -0.40 17.59
CA ALA A 76 -1.30 -0.07 18.50
C ALA A 76 -1.00 -0.52 19.94
N LYS A 77 -0.45 -1.73 20.14
CA LYS A 77 0.00 -2.20 21.46
C LYS A 77 1.11 -1.30 22.04
N HIS A 78 2.07 -0.93 21.20
CA HIS A 78 3.16 -0.03 21.61
C HIS A 78 2.62 1.34 22.04
N PHE A 79 1.66 1.90 21.28
CA PHE A 79 0.99 3.15 21.62
C PHE A 79 0.31 3.07 22.99
N VAL A 80 -0.47 2.01 23.25
CA VAL A 80 -1.14 1.81 24.54
C VAL A 80 -0.14 1.64 25.68
N LYS A 81 0.94 0.87 25.46
CA LYS A 81 2.00 0.68 26.45
C LYS A 81 2.68 2.00 26.85
N ASN A 82 2.73 2.97 25.94
CA ASN A 82 3.30 4.30 26.20
C ASN A 82 2.25 5.33 26.68
N GLY A 83 1.11 4.88 27.22
CA GLY A 83 0.11 5.74 27.85
C GLY A 83 -0.97 6.26 26.89
N GLY A 84 -1.00 5.81 25.64
CA GLY A 84 -2.08 6.10 24.70
C GLY A 84 -3.35 5.33 25.05
N THR A 85 -4.50 5.86 24.69
CA THR A 85 -5.79 5.19 24.83
C THR A 85 -6.33 4.81 23.45
N LEU A 86 -6.60 3.53 23.24
CA LEU A 86 -7.25 3.02 22.03
C LEU A 86 -8.73 2.76 22.35
N VAL A 87 -9.62 3.43 21.59
CA VAL A 87 -11.07 3.27 21.74
C VAL A 87 -11.64 2.79 20.39
N GLN A 88 -12.36 1.68 20.43
CA GLN A 88 -13.10 1.20 19.27
C GLN A 88 -14.47 1.87 19.25
N ALA A 89 -14.62 2.91 18.43
CA ALA A 89 -15.83 3.69 18.33
C ALA A 89 -16.03 4.24 16.92
N GLN A 90 -17.29 4.54 16.57
CA GLN A 90 -17.62 5.22 15.33
C GLN A 90 -17.75 6.73 15.58
N VAL A 91 -16.87 7.53 14.97
CA VAL A 91 -16.98 8.99 15.05
C VAL A 91 -18.25 9.46 14.33
N ARG A 92 -19.08 10.24 15.03
CA ARG A 92 -20.34 10.78 14.55
C ARG A 92 -20.22 12.24 14.14
N ASP A 93 -19.59 13.08 14.98
CA ASP A 93 -19.46 14.51 14.73
C ASP A 93 -18.29 15.14 15.50
N PHE A 94 -18.09 16.44 15.32
CA PHE A 94 -17.10 17.25 15.99
C PHE A 94 -17.76 18.45 16.66
N ILE A 95 -17.57 18.62 17.96
CA ILE A 95 -18.07 19.77 18.71
C ILE A 95 -16.99 20.86 18.71
N LYS A 96 -17.37 22.04 18.30
CA LYS A 96 -16.50 23.21 18.21
C LYS A 96 -16.85 24.21 19.31
N THR A 97 -15.81 24.78 19.94
CA THR A 97 -15.91 25.88 20.88
C THR A 97 -14.97 26.99 20.43
N ASN A 98 -15.47 28.19 20.24
CA ASN A 98 -14.71 29.35 19.75
C ASN A 98 -13.96 29.06 18.42
N GLY A 99 -14.62 28.35 17.49
CA GLY A 99 -14.05 28.03 16.17
C GLY A 99 -12.99 26.91 16.15
N ARG A 100 -12.72 26.28 17.30
CA ARG A 100 -11.77 25.16 17.41
C ARG A 100 -12.48 23.88 17.80
N ILE A 101 -11.98 22.73 17.38
CA ILE A 101 -12.46 21.43 17.83
C ILE A 101 -12.16 21.32 19.32
N ALA A 102 -13.18 21.03 20.12
CA ALA A 102 -13.09 20.82 21.55
C ALA A 102 -13.39 19.36 21.94
N GLN A 103 -14.29 18.69 21.17
CA GLN A 103 -14.70 17.32 21.46
C GLN A 103 -14.95 16.54 20.16
N ILE A 104 -14.85 15.23 20.26
CA ILE A 104 -15.23 14.25 19.22
C ILE A 104 -16.41 13.46 19.74
N GLU A 105 -17.54 13.52 19.03
CA GLU A 105 -18.74 12.74 19.33
C GLU A 105 -18.67 11.37 18.64
N THR A 106 -18.93 10.32 19.41
CA THR A 106 -18.91 8.93 18.91
C THR A 106 -20.15 8.17 19.36
N ASP A 107 -20.31 6.94 18.89
CA ASP A 107 -21.34 6.00 19.38
C ASP A 107 -21.03 5.44 20.78
N GLN A 108 -19.85 5.67 21.33
CA GLN A 108 -19.42 5.27 22.68
C GLN A 108 -19.34 6.45 23.66
N GLY A 109 -19.79 7.64 23.25
CA GLY A 109 -19.74 8.86 24.05
C GLY A 109 -18.89 9.95 23.40
N THR A 110 -18.62 10.99 24.16
CA THR A 110 -17.92 12.18 23.73
C THR A 110 -16.53 12.25 24.36
N PHE A 111 -15.50 12.56 23.57
CA PHE A 111 -14.12 12.65 24.02
C PHE A 111 -13.58 14.06 23.86
N ASP A 112 -13.06 14.63 24.93
CA ASP A 112 -12.40 15.95 24.92
C ASP A 112 -11.09 15.88 24.12
N CYS A 113 -10.84 16.89 23.30
CA CYS A 113 -9.59 17.02 22.60
C CYS A 113 -9.24 18.46 22.27
N SER A 114 -7.96 18.80 22.25
CA SER A 114 -7.47 20.10 21.79
C SER A 114 -7.08 20.10 20.31
N ARG A 115 -6.87 18.93 19.74
CA ARG A 115 -6.54 18.68 18.31
C ARG A 115 -7.10 17.33 17.89
N ALA A 116 -7.49 17.23 16.63
CA ALA A 116 -7.92 15.97 16.01
C ALA A 116 -7.18 15.74 14.69
N VAL A 117 -6.82 14.50 14.42
CA VAL A 117 -6.25 14.05 13.15
C VAL A 117 -7.19 13.02 12.54
N ILE A 118 -7.66 13.28 11.33
CA ILE A 118 -8.56 12.38 10.60
C ILE A 118 -7.72 11.54 9.64
N THR A 119 -7.64 10.23 9.90
CA THR A 119 -6.88 9.24 9.09
C THR A 119 -7.77 8.06 8.72
N ALA A 120 -9.04 8.32 8.42
CA ALA A 120 -10.08 7.31 8.20
C ALA A 120 -10.18 6.85 6.71
N GLY A 121 -9.12 6.99 5.91
CA GLY A 121 -9.15 6.58 4.50
C GLY A 121 -10.27 7.29 3.74
N ILE A 122 -11.05 6.56 2.95
CA ILE A 122 -12.15 7.12 2.14
C ILE A 122 -13.26 7.75 3.02
N TRP A 123 -13.50 7.23 4.22
CA TRP A 123 -14.48 7.76 5.17
C TRP A 123 -14.10 9.14 5.74
N SER A 124 -12.84 9.57 5.54
CA SER A 124 -12.42 10.93 5.87
C SER A 124 -13.21 11.98 5.09
N LYS A 125 -13.69 11.67 3.88
CA LYS A 125 -14.51 12.56 3.03
C LYS A 125 -15.72 13.08 3.78
N ASP A 126 -16.48 12.18 4.41
CA ASP A 126 -17.72 12.52 5.13
C ASP A 126 -17.42 13.24 6.45
N LEU A 127 -16.38 12.84 7.17
CA LEU A 127 -15.95 13.52 8.39
C LEU A 127 -15.47 14.96 8.11
N MET A 128 -14.71 15.16 7.04
CA MET A 128 -14.25 16.49 6.63
C MET A 128 -15.40 17.40 6.20
N LYS A 129 -16.43 16.84 5.54
CA LYS A 129 -17.67 17.58 5.17
C LYS A 129 -18.37 18.16 6.40
N LYS A 130 -18.40 17.47 7.55
CA LYS A 130 -18.95 17.96 8.81
C LYS A 130 -18.17 19.15 9.37
N LEU A 131 -16.92 19.27 9.03
CA LEU A 131 -16.06 20.42 9.37
C LEU A 131 -16.18 21.59 8.38
N GLY A 132 -17.01 21.45 7.32
CA GLY A 132 -17.16 22.43 6.25
C GLY A 132 -16.05 22.36 5.19
N LEU A 133 -15.26 21.29 5.18
CA LEU A 133 -14.16 21.09 4.24
C LEU A 133 -14.56 20.13 3.11
N LYS A 134 -14.29 20.52 1.86
CA LYS A 134 -14.50 19.65 0.69
C LYS A 134 -13.16 19.03 0.28
N VAL A 135 -13.05 17.72 0.39
CA VAL A 135 -11.86 16.96 0.01
C VAL A 135 -12.21 16.05 -1.18
N PRO A 136 -11.47 16.13 -2.31
CA PRO A 136 -11.74 15.35 -3.50
C PRO A 136 -11.17 13.91 -3.36
N LEU A 137 -11.75 13.13 -2.46
CA LEU A 137 -11.44 11.71 -2.30
C LEU A 137 -12.43 10.86 -3.08
N GLU A 138 -11.92 9.88 -3.82
CA GLU A 138 -12.70 8.85 -4.50
C GLU A 138 -12.26 7.46 -4.04
N ALA A 139 -13.22 6.52 -4.01
CA ALA A 139 -12.93 5.17 -3.58
C ALA A 139 -12.27 4.37 -4.69
N GLU A 140 -11.20 3.68 -4.34
CA GLU A 140 -10.50 2.73 -5.20
C GLU A 140 -10.45 1.39 -4.47
N ARG A 141 -11.12 0.38 -5.02
CA ARG A 141 -11.13 -0.98 -4.47
C ARG A 141 -10.03 -1.80 -5.14
N GLY A 142 -9.01 -2.17 -4.36
CA GLY A 142 -7.96 -3.06 -4.82
C GLY A 142 -8.32 -4.53 -4.65
N TYR A 143 -8.02 -5.35 -5.66
CA TYR A 143 -8.17 -6.79 -5.61
C TYR A 143 -6.81 -7.48 -5.55
N HIS A 144 -6.77 -8.61 -4.87
CA HIS A 144 -5.58 -9.45 -4.80
C HIS A 144 -5.94 -10.92 -4.67
N VAL A 145 -5.00 -11.76 -5.06
CA VAL A 145 -5.04 -13.21 -4.84
C VAL A 145 -3.88 -13.57 -3.92
N ILE A 146 -4.12 -14.46 -2.97
CA ILE A 146 -3.09 -15.06 -2.13
C ILE A 146 -3.00 -16.54 -2.49
N PHE A 147 -1.81 -16.97 -2.88
CA PHE A 147 -1.49 -18.38 -3.06
C PHE A 147 -0.92 -18.91 -1.75
N GLU A 148 -1.70 -19.70 -1.03
CA GLU A 148 -1.29 -20.32 0.22
C GLU A 148 -0.27 -21.44 -0.06
N ASN A 149 0.73 -21.59 0.81
CA ASN A 149 1.75 -22.64 0.71
C ASN A 149 2.39 -22.78 -0.69
N PRO A 150 2.82 -21.67 -1.33
CA PRO A 150 3.40 -21.76 -2.66
C PRO A 150 4.71 -22.55 -2.63
N SER A 151 4.95 -23.39 -3.65
CA SER A 151 6.18 -24.17 -3.77
C SER A 151 7.43 -23.30 -3.99
N ARG A 152 7.24 -22.09 -4.49
CA ARG A 152 8.28 -21.08 -4.71
C ARG A 152 7.73 -19.69 -4.47
N VAL A 153 8.58 -18.81 -3.92
CA VAL A 153 8.30 -17.38 -3.75
C VAL A 153 9.45 -16.57 -4.33
N PRO A 154 9.22 -15.34 -4.77
CA PRO A 154 10.30 -14.45 -5.16
C PRO A 154 11.17 -14.10 -3.95
N ARG A 155 12.44 -13.82 -4.19
CA ARG A 155 13.38 -13.36 -3.15
C ARG A 155 13.01 -11.96 -2.65
N ASN A 156 12.46 -11.13 -3.53
CA ASN A 156 12.09 -9.75 -3.23
C ASN A 156 10.72 -9.42 -3.83
N PRO A 157 10.02 -8.42 -3.28
CA PRO A 157 8.83 -7.87 -3.94
C PRO A 157 9.13 -7.39 -5.35
N MET A 158 8.17 -7.57 -6.25
CA MET A 158 8.34 -7.15 -7.63
C MET A 158 7.04 -6.64 -8.25
N LEU A 159 7.16 -5.83 -9.30
CA LEU A 159 6.08 -5.41 -10.16
C LEU A 159 6.26 -6.03 -11.56
N VAL A 160 5.32 -6.83 -11.99
CA VAL A 160 5.26 -7.36 -13.36
C VAL A 160 4.65 -6.28 -14.25
N VAL A 161 5.49 -5.52 -14.95
CA VAL A 161 5.07 -4.30 -15.67
C VAL A 161 4.06 -4.60 -16.77
N SER A 162 4.26 -5.67 -17.54
CA SER A 162 3.35 -6.07 -18.62
C SER A 162 1.96 -6.50 -18.12
N GLY A 163 1.89 -7.06 -16.91
CA GLY A 163 0.64 -7.50 -16.28
C GLY A 163 0.06 -6.47 -15.32
N LYS A 164 0.80 -5.40 -15.02
CA LYS A 164 0.41 -4.33 -14.08
C LYS A 164 0.02 -4.83 -12.69
N PHE A 165 0.72 -5.87 -12.19
CA PHE A 165 0.47 -6.40 -10.85
C PHE A 165 1.76 -6.57 -10.05
N GLY A 166 1.63 -6.33 -8.74
CA GLY A 166 2.68 -6.59 -7.77
C GLY A 166 2.65 -8.02 -7.28
N VAL A 167 3.82 -8.57 -7.00
CA VAL A 167 4.03 -9.91 -6.45
C VAL A 167 4.85 -9.76 -5.17
N ASN A 168 4.29 -10.15 -4.05
CA ASN A 168 4.90 -9.94 -2.74
C ASN A 168 4.94 -11.26 -1.96
N PRO A 169 6.12 -11.71 -1.50
CA PRO A 169 6.22 -12.80 -0.53
C PRO A 169 5.75 -12.28 0.84
N MET A 170 4.77 -12.96 1.44
CA MET A 170 4.19 -12.56 2.71
C MET A 170 4.09 -13.79 3.63
N GLU A 171 3.90 -13.59 4.93
CA GLU A 171 3.73 -14.68 5.89
C GLU A 171 2.55 -15.60 5.56
N MET A 172 1.44 -15.02 5.04
CA MET A 172 0.26 -15.80 4.65
C MET A 172 0.39 -16.47 3.27
N GLY A 173 1.50 -16.29 2.55
CA GLY A 173 1.71 -16.86 1.22
C GLY A 173 2.19 -15.83 0.19
N LEU A 174 2.03 -16.16 -1.09
CA LEU A 174 2.38 -15.28 -2.19
C LEU A 174 1.19 -14.42 -2.57
N ARG A 175 1.30 -13.11 -2.33
CA ARG A 175 0.24 -12.15 -2.68
C ARG A 175 0.51 -11.52 -4.04
N CYS A 176 -0.46 -11.66 -4.95
CA CYS A 176 -0.49 -10.96 -6.24
C CYS A 176 -1.62 -9.93 -6.24
N ALA A 177 -1.32 -8.66 -6.51
CA ALA A 177 -2.28 -7.57 -6.48
C ALA A 177 -2.02 -6.56 -7.59
N GLY A 178 -3.07 -6.11 -8.29
CA GLY A 178 -2.90 -5.14 -9.37
C GLY A 178 -4.20 -4.67 -10.01
N THR A 179 -5.28 -5.41 -9.80
CA THR A 179 -6.60 -5.00 -10.31
C THR A 179 -7.22 -4.00 -9.35
N VAL A 180 -7.75 -2.93 -9.89
CA VAL A 180 -8.46 -1.88 -9.14
C VAL A 180 -9.80 -1.58 -9.80
N GLU A 181 -10.76 -1.21 -8.98
CA GLU A 181 -12.10 -0.78 -9.39
C GLU A 181 -12.36 0.60 -8.79
N LEU A 182 -12.69 1.55 -9.65
CA LEU A 182 -13.15 2.88 -9.23
C LEU A 182 -14.66 2.83 -9.06
N GLY A 183 -15.16 3.30 -7.92
CA GLY A 183 -16.60 3.27 -7.67
C GLY A 183 -16.98 3.74 -6.29
N ASP A 184 -18.29 3.69 -6.02
CA ASP A 184 -18.83 4.02 -4.70
C ASP A 184 -18.37 3.00 -3.65
N HIS A 185 -17.84 3.48 -2.53
CA HIS A 185 -17.41 2.64 -1.42
C HIS A 185 -18.55 1.91 -0.70
N HIS A 186 -19.80 2.34 -0.91
CA HIS A 186 -21.01 1.66 -0.43
C HIS A 186 -21.46 0.53 -1.37
N ALA A 187 -21.04 0.55 -2.64
CA ALA A 187 -21.34 -0.52 -3.58
C ALA A 187 -20.57 -1.80 -3.23
N GLY A 188 -21.17 -2.97 -3.46
CA GLY A 188 -20.47 -4.25 -3.41
C GLY A 188 -19.42 -4.35 -4.53
N PRO A 189 -18.51 -5.37 -4.49
CA PRO A 189 -17.61 -5.63 -5.59
C PRO A 189 -18.38 -5.96 -6.86
N SER A 190 -17.90 -5.48 -8.02
CA SER A 190 -18.45 -5.89 -9.30
C SER A 190 -18.23 -7.39 -9.53
N LYS A 191 -19.18 -8.03 -10.20
CA LYS A 191 -18.97 -9.41 -10.67
C LYS A 191 -17.97 -9.35 -11.83
N ALA A 192 -16.82 -9.98 -11.67
CA ALA A 192 -15.84 -10.18 -12.73
C ALA A 192 -16.37 -11.19 -13.76
#